data_6959c22f8188dd9554390727e145c77f
#
_entry.id   6959c22f8188dd9554390727e145c77f
#
_cell.length_a   1.000
_cell.length_b   1.000
_cell.length_c   1.000
_cell.angle_alpha   90.00
_cell.angle_beta   90.00
_cell.angle_gamma   90.00
#
_symmetry.space_group_name_H-M   'P 1'
#
loop_
_entity.id
_entity.type
_entity.pdbx_description
1 polymer ?
#
loop_
_entity_poly.entity_id
_entity_poly.type
_entity_poly.pdbx_seq_one_letter_code
_entity_poly.pdbx_strand_id
1 'polypeptide(L)'
;MKRVVVTGMAGITSLGSDWASIAERFAANRSGIRRMDEWDRFSELNTRLAGPIDDFQVPGHWTRKQLRSMGRVSRLAVGAAEPVSYTHLTLPTKRIV
;
A
#
# COMPACT_ATOMS: atom_id res chain seq x y z
N MET A 1 8.47 -3.19 -33.09
CA MET A 1 7.71 -3.43 -31.86
C MET A 1 8.23 -2.54 -30.75
N LYS A 2 7.34 -1.83 -30.09
CA LYS A 2 7.72 -0.99 -28.97
C LYS A 2 7.88 -1.84 -27.72
N ARG A 3 8.93 -1.58 -26.96
CA ARG A 3 9.20 -2.28 -25.71
C ARG A 3 8.66 -1.46 -24.55
N VAL A 4 8.04 -2.15 -23.61
CA VAL A 4 7.54 -1.52 -22.39
C VAL A 4 8.20 -2.23 -21.20
N VAL A 5 8.75 -1.46 -20.29
CA VAL A 5 9.43 -1.99 -19.13
C VAL A 5 8.91 -1.35 -17.86
N VAL A 6 9.00 -2.10 -16.75
CA VAL A 6 8.66 -1.57 -15.43
C VAL A 6 9.95 -1.02 -14.81
N THR A 7 9.96 0.26 -14.46
CA THR A 7 11.14 0.91 -13.91
C THR A 7 11.01 1.20 -12.42
N GLY A 8 9.89 0.91 -11.83
CA GLY A 8 9.71 1.05 -10.40
C GLY A 8 8.43 0.40 -9.92
N MET A 9 8.41 0.00 -8.67
CA MET A 9 7.27 -0.65 -8.06
C MET A 9 7.20 -0.27 -6.59
N ALA A 10 5.98 -0.26 -6.05
CA ALA A 10 5.76 -0.09 -4.64
C ALA A 10 4.50 -0.85 -4.25
N GLY A 11 4.38 -1.17 -2.98
CA GLY A 11 3.21 -1.89 -2.50
C GLY A 11 2.99 -1.65 -1.02
N ILE A 12 1.74 -1.69 -0.62
CA ILE A 12 1.34 -1.67 0.78
C ILE A 12 0.51 -2.92 0.99
N THR A 13 1.02 -3.83 1.79
CA THR A 13 0.42 -5.14 1.97
C THR A 13 0.34 -5.50 3.45
N SER A 14 -0.35 -6.60 3.75
CA SER A 14 -0.40 -7.13 5.11
C SER A 14 0.96 -7.65 5.59
N LEU A 15 1.92 -7.84 4.68
CA LEU A 15 3.28 -8.26 5.02
C LEU A 15 4.23 -7.09 5.24
N GLY A 16 3.85 -5.90 4.79
CA GLY A 16 4.68 -4.72 4.93
C GLY A 16 4.48 -3.76 3.79
N SER A 17 5.20 -2.66 3.82
CA SER A 17 5.08 -1.61 2.80
C SER A 17 6.37 -1.35 2.05
N ASP A 18 7.47 -2.03 2.38
CA ASP A 18 8.70 -1.95 1.62
C ASP A 18 9.08 -3.34 1.10
N TRP A 19 9.77 -3.36 -0.02
CA TRP A 19 10.09 -4.63 -0.67
C TRP A 19 10.98 -5.52 0.20
N ALA A 20 11.92 -4.92 0.93
CA ALA A 20 12.82 -5.72 1.77
C ALA A 20 12.05 -6.53 2.80
N SER A 21 11.08 -5.90 3.49
CA SER A 21 10.25 -6.58 4.48
C SER A 21 9.34 -7.62 3.84
N ILE A 22 8.74 -7.30 2.71
CA ILE A 22 7.85 -8.22 2.00
C ILE A 22 8.62 -9.46 1.54
N ALA A 23 9.80 -9.25 0.92
CA ALA A 23 10.60 -10.35 0.42
C ALA A 23 11.11 -11.24 1.55
N GLU A 24 11.50 -10.66 2.67
CA GLU A 24 11.95 -11.42 3.83
C GLU A 24 10.84 -12.34 4.33
N ARG A 25 9.62 -11.83 4.42
CA ARG A 25 8.49 -12.62 4.89
C ARG A 25 8.09 -13.70 3.90
N PHE A 26 8.19 -13.43 2.61
CA PHE A 26 7.98 -14.46 1.59
C PHE A 26 9.01 -15.58 1.74
N ALA A 27 10.28 -15.23 1.90
CA ALA A 27 11.32 -16.23 2.07
C ALA A 27 11.14 -17.07 3.32
N ALA A 28 10.57 -16.49 4.37
CA ALA A 28 10.28 -17.19 5.63
C ALA A 28 8.96 -17.94 5.63
N ASN A 29 8.23 -17.93 4.50
CA ASN A 29 6.90 -18.53 4.37
C ASN A 29 5.88 -17.96 5.36
N ARG A 30 6.01 -16.67 5.67
CA ARG A 30 5.09 -15.99 6.57
C ARG A 30 3.93 -15.42 5.78
N SER A 31 2.74 -15.51 6.37
CA SER A 31 1.53 -14.94 5.79
C SER A 31 1.04 -13.79 6.64
N GLY A 32 0.45 -12.79 5.99
CA GLY A 32 -0.22 -11.70 6.68
C GLY A 32 -1.70 -11.99 6.95
N ILE A 33 -2.17 -13.17 6.55
CA ILE A 33 -3.56 -13.55 6.77
C ILE A 33 -3.74 -13.93 8.23
N ARG A 34 -4.77 -13.37 8.85
CA ARG A 34 -5.09 -13.71 10.22
C ARG A 34 -6.60 -13.70 10.45
N ARG A 35 -7.02 -14.29 11.57
CA ARG A 35 -8.42 -14.26 11.94
C ARG A 35 -8.78 -12.88 12.46
N MET A 36 -9.87 -12.34 11.94
CA MET A 36 -10.37 -11.03 12.33
C MET A 36 -11.40 -11.21 13.44
N ASP A 37 -10.93 -11.25 14.67
CA ASP A 37 -11.79 -11.49 15.84
C ASP A 37 -12.89 -10.44 15.99
N GLU A 38 -12.61 -9.23 15.61
CA GLU A 38 -13.59 -8.13 15.66
C GLU A 38 -14.77 -8.34 14.72
N TRP A 39 -14.65 -9.29 13.79
CA TRP A 39 -15.74 -9.62 12.86
C TRP A 39 -16.72 -10.64 13.44
N ASP A 40 -16.44 -11.18 14.62
CA ASP A 40 -17.32 -12.17 15.25
C ASP A 40 -18.72 -11.61 15.53
N ARG A 41 -18.84 -10.28 15.60
CA ARG A 41 -20.16 -9.63 15.77
C ARG A 41 -21.08 -9.81 14.55
N PHE A 42 -20.53 -10.24 13.41
CA PHE A 42 -21.30 -10.45 12.19
C PHE A 42 -21.49 -11.95 11.99
N SER A 43 -22.62 -12.47 12.38
CA SER A 43 -22.88 -13.92 12.35
C SER A 43 -23.05 -14.48 10.94
N GLU A 44 -23.32 -13.62 9.96
CA GLU A 44 -23.58 -14.04 8.59
C GLU A 44 -22.33 -14.08 7.69
N LEU A 45 -21.19 -13.74 8.23
CA LEU A 45 -19.95 -13.77 7.43
C LEU A 45 -19.53 -15.22 7.16
N ASN A 46 -19.19 -15.49 5.90
CA ASN A 46 -18.71 -16.80 5.48
C ASN A 46 -17.28 -17.06 5.90
N THR A 47 -16.48 -16.01 6.08
CA THR A 47 -15.10 -16.14 6.50
C THR A 47 -14.75 -15.01 7.46
N ARG A 48 -13.80 -15.30 8.35
CA ARG A 48 -13.25 -14.30 9.26
C ARG A 48 -11.74 -14.17 9.09
N LEU A 49 -11.23 -14.65 7.96
CA LEU A 49 -9.81 -14.54 7.63
C LEU A 49 -9.60 -13.38 6.66
N ALA A 50 -8.56 -12.61 6.90
CA ALA A 50 -8.21 -11.49 6.05
C ALA A 50 -6.73 -11.15 6.20
N GLY A 51 -6.23 -10.36 5.26
CA GLY A 51 -4.88 -9.81 5.32
C GLY A 51 -4.94 -8.32 5.64
N PRO A 52 -5.04 -7.95 6.92
CA PRO A 52 -5.19 -6.54 7.27
C PRO A 52 -3.91 -5.75 7.10
N ILE A 53 -4.06 -4.48 6.79
CA ILE A 53 -2.97 -3.51 6.76
C ILE A 53 -3.19 -2.59 7.96
N ASP A 54 -2.53 -2.90 9.07
CA ASP A 54 -2.75 -2.21 10.32
C ASP A 54 -1.79 -1.05 10.55
N ASP A 55 -0.63 -1.10 9.91
CA ASP A 55 0.46 -0.17 10.18
C ASP A 55 0.56 0.98 9.19
N PHE A 56 -0.41 1.12 8.28
CA PHE A 56 -0.41 2.23 7.35
C PHE A 56 -0.73 3.54 8.08
N GLN A 57 0.15 4.52 7.92
CA GLN A 57 -0.06 5.84 8.47
C GLN A 57 -0.09 6.86 7.33
N VAL A 58 -1.04 7.78 7.42
CA VAL A 58 -1.17 8.86 6.45
C VAL A 58 0.07 9.75 6.53
N PRO A 59 0.74 10.01 5.39
CA PRO A 59 1.88 10.94 5.40
C PRO A 59 1.51 12.30 5.95
N GLY A 60 2.39 12.86 6.77
CA GLY A 60 2.11 14.12 7.43
C GLY A 60 1.96 15.32 6.51
N HIS A 61 2.48 15.22 5.28
CA HIS A 61 2.39 16.32 4.32
C HIS A 61 1.04 16.38 3.60
N TRP A 62 0.17 15.39 3.80
CA TRP A 62 -1.16 15.41 3.21
C TRP A 62 -2.07 16.34 4.00
N THR A 63 -2.80 17.22 3.30
CA THR A 63 -3.70 18.16 3.96
C THR A 63 -5.03 17.51 4.30
N ARG A 64 -5.75 18.13 5.25
CA ARG A 64 -7.11 17.67 5.57
C ARG A 64 -8.03 17.73 4.37
N LYS A 65 -7.85 18.72 3.52
CA LYS A 65 -8.67 18.88 2.31
C LYS A 65 -8.47 17.70 1.39
N GLN A 66 -7.21 17.25 1.21
CA GLN A 66 -6.91 16.09 0.41
C GLN A 66 -7.51 14.82 1.02
N LEU A 67 -7.39 14.69 2.34
CA LEU A 67 -7.88 13.50 3.04
C LEU A 67 -9.39 13.37 3.01
N ARG A 68 -10.12 14.49 3.00
CA ARG A 68 -11.59 14.45 2.97
C ARG A 68 -12.14 13.75 1.74
N SER A 69 -11.45 13.89 0.62
CA SER A 69 -11.91 13.30 -0.64
C SER A 69 -11.43 11.87 -0.85
N MET A 70 -10.63 11.34 0.08
CA MET A 70 -10.04 10.01 -0.07
C MET A 70 -10.58 9.04 0.95
N GLY A 71 -11.13 7.91 0.48
CA GLY A 71 -11.43 6.77 1.34
C GLY A 71 -10.16 5.95 1.60
N ARG A 72 -10.32 4.84 2.31
CA ARG A 72 -9.19 3.98 2.67
C ARG A 72 -8.43 3.47 1.46
N VAL A 73 -9.15 3.02 0.44
CA VAL A 73 -8.54 2.49 -0.78
C VAL A 73 -7.71 3.55 -1.48
N SER A 74 -8.26 4.76 -1.60
CA SER A 74 -7.55 5.87 -2.24
C SER A 74 -6.30 6.25 -1.47
N ARG A 75 -6.36 6.27 -0.15
CA ARG A 75 -5.21 6.60 0.68
C ARG A 75 -4.09 5.58 0.52
N LEU A 76 -4.44 4.31 0.45
CA LEU A 76 -3.46 3.25 0.25
C LEU A 76 -2.84 3.34 -1.14
N ALA A 77 -3.66 3.59 -2.16
CA ALA A 77 -3.17 3.67 -3.54
C ALA A 77 -2.22 4.85 -3.73
N VAL A 78 -2.57 6.02 -3.24
CA VAL A 78 -1.71 7.20 -3.35
C VAL A 78 -0.45 7.02 -2.50
N GLY A 79 -0.59 6.44 -1.32
CA GLY A 79 0.55 6.16 -0.45
C GLY A 79 1.55 5.21 -1.08
N ALA A 80 1.08 4.23 -1.84
CA ALA A 80 1.96 3.32 -2.56
C ALA A 80 2.59 3.98 -3.79
N ALA A 81 1.87 4.88 -4.44
CA ALA A 81 2.34 5.53 -5.66
C ALA A 81 3.40 6.60 -5.41
N GLU A 82 3.35 7.29 -4.29
CA GLU A 82 4.28 8.39 -4.01
C GLU A 82 5.75 8.00 -4.08
N PRO A 83 6.20 6.90 -3.43
CA PRO A 83 7.62 6.54 -3.52
C PRO A 83 8.10 6.30 -4.94
N VAL A 84 7.25 5.69 -5.77
CA VAL A 84 7.60 5.46 -7.18
C VAL A 84 7.67 6.78 -7.93
N SER A 85 6.72 7.68 -7.67
CA SER A 85 6.71 8.99 -8.30
C SER A 85 7.96 9.79 -7.95
N TYR A 86 8.35 9.80 -6.69
CA TYR A 86 9.56 10.50 -6.28
C TYR A 86 10.81 9.93 -6.97
N THR A 87 10.89 8.61 -7.07
CA THR A 87 12.04 7.97 -7.69
C THR A 87 12.16 8.30 -9.17
N HIS A 88 11.04 8.33 -9.88
CA HIS A 88 11.07 8.43 -11.34
C HIS A 88 10.69 9.78 -11.88
N LEU A 89 9.80 10.51 -11.22
CA LEU A 89 9.23 11.74 -11.77
C LEU A 89 9.85 13.00 -11.19
N THR A 90 10.45 12.91 -10.02
CA THR A 90 10.97 14.10 -9.36
C THR A 90 12.05 14.78 -10.17
N LEU A 91 13.02 14.02 -10.64
CA LEU A 91 14.13 14.61 -11.40
C LEU A 91 13.69 15.22 -12.74
N PRO A 92 12.95 14.49 -13.60
CA PRO A 92 12.46 15.08 -14.85
C PRO A 92 11.49 16.22 -14.60
N THR A 93 10.64 16.09 -13.60
CA THR A 93 9.61 17.08 -13.28
C THR A 93 10.23 18.41 -12.91
N LYS A 94 11.31 18.40 -12.17
CA LYS A 94 11.99 19.63 -11.78
C LYS A 94 12.47 20.45 -12.96
N ARG A 95 12.79 19.80 -14.06
CA ARG A 95 13.23 20.51 -15.26
C ARG A 95 12.08 20.95 -16.13
N ILE A 96 10.98 20.23 -16.09
CA ILE A 96 9.82 20.54 -16.91
C ILE A 96 9.00 21.64 -16.28
N VAL A 97 8.87 21.61 -14.99
CA VAL A 97 8.11 22.58 -14.23
C VAL A 97 9.00 23.68 -13.71
#